data_b52e21b5c689f2fed6266e4ccc15bb09
#
_entry.id   b52e21b5c689f2fed6266e4ccc15bb09
#
_cell.length_a   1.000
_cell.length_b   1.000
_cell.length_c   1.000
_cell.angle_alpha   90.00
_cell.angle_beta   90.00
_cell.angle_gamma   90.00
#
_symmetry.space_group_name_H-M   'P 1'
#
loop_
_entity.id
_entity.type
_entity.pdbx_description
1 polymer ?
#
loop_
_entity_poly.entity_id
_entity_poly.type
_entity_poly.pdbx_seq_one_letter_code
_entity_poly.pdbx_strand_id
1 'polypeptide(L)'
;MKSLVNHLLTILIFLLLLISSSVKCFENLFKKNKQTTYFNNSLLFYSTVLPDSNKPLNYCSFFNNRAPSPQVNLKNCTWYKENSCCLQSEIESTFSKVKPLIGSSELCQQYLNNLMCYICAPNQYKFYGKERLTVCVQFCDQMYDACSHAILKGYRINEIYSNGSEFCQSRRYNVHFHSQENCFYYIADHKSYLLSNRSGFLSNKFLIIFLFNILLIFTKIEFN
;
A
#
# COMPACT_ATOMS: atom_id res chain seq x y z
N MET A 1 19.15 37.03 -38.04
CA MET A 1 18.19 36.92 -36.91
C MET A 1 16.96 36.06 -37.23
N LYS A 2 16.19 36.33 -38.31
CA LYS A 2 15.00 35.48 -38.62
C LYS A 2 15.26 33.97 -38.77
N SER A 3 16.43 33.54 -39.26
CA SER A 3 16.79 32.13 -39.39
C SER A 3 17.00 31.43 -38.04
N LEU A 4 17.62 32.11 -37.07
CA LEU A 4 17.87 31.56 -35.71
C LEU A 4 16.57 31.39 -34.93
N VAL A 5 15.65 32.34 -35.05
CA VAL A 5 14.33 32.28 -34.40
C VAL A 5 13.50 31.10 -34.94
N ASN A 6 13.53 30.87 -36.25
CA ASN A 6 12.82 29.73 -36.85
C ASN A 6 13.42 28.38 -36.42
N HIS A 7 14.73 28.26 -36.26
CA HIS A 7 15.36 27.05 -35.72
C HIS A 7 15.00 26.79 -34.25
N LEU A 8 14.97 27.82 -33.40
CA LEU A 8 14.56 27.70 -32.01
C LEU A 8 13.08 27.33 -31.89
N LEU A 9 12.22 27.88 -32.73
CA LEU A 9 10.78 27.56 -32.76
C LEU A 9 10.54 26.10 -33.17
N THR A 10 11.28 25.58 -34.16
CA THR A 10 11.19 24.18 -34.58
C THR A 10 11.65 23.22 -33.48
N ILE A 11 12.73 23.55 -32.76
CA ILE A 11 13.20 22.75 -31.62
C ILE A 11 12.15 22.73 -30.48
N LEU A 12 11.54 23.87 -30.19
CA LEU A 12 10.50 23.97 -29.13
C LEU A 12 9.27 23.13 -29.49
N ILE A 13 8.81 23.19 -30.74
CA ILE A 13 7.67 22.39 -31.24
C ILE A 13 8.01 20.90 -31.14
N PHE A 14 9.24 20.50 -31.50
CA PHE A 14 9.68 19.11 -31.43
C PHE A 14 9.73 18.60 -29.97
N LEU A 15 10.20 19.42 -29.02
CA LEU A 15 10.19 19.10 -27.60
C LEU A 15 8.76 18.97 -27.04
N LEU A 16 7.84 19.83 -27.46
CA LEU A 16 6.42 19.74 -27.04
C LEU A 16 5.76 18.47 -27.59
N LEU A 17 6.08 18.04 -28.80
CA LEU A 17 5.58 16.80 -29.39
C LEU A 17 6.13 15.57 -28.67
N LEU A 18 7.41 15.57 -28.24
CA LEU A 18 8.00 14.50 -27.46
C LEU A 18 7.36 14.37 -26.07
N ILE A 19 7.05 15.51 -25.42
CA ILE A 19 6.35 15.51 -24.12
C ILE A 19 4.93 14.97 -24.28
N SER A 20 4.21 15.37 -25.34
CA SER A 20 2.83 14.91 -25.59
C SER A 20 2.76 13.41 -25.92
N SER A 21 3.74 12.88 -26.64
CA SER A 21 3.82 11.44 -26.94
C SER A 21 4.19 10.62 -25.71
N SER A 22 5.01 11.14 -24.81
CA SER A 22 5.35 10.50 -23.52
C SER A 22 4.14 10.44 -22.59
N VAL A 23 3.31 11.47 -22.56
CA VAL A 23 2.06 11.50 -21.77
C VAL A 23 1.05 10.48 -22.30
N LYS A 24 0.87 10.36 -23.63
CA LYS A 24 -0.02 9.36 -24.24
C LYS A 24 0.46 7.92 -24.01
N CYS A 25 1.78 7.68 -24.04
CA CYS A 25 2.34 6.37 -23.71
C CYS A 25 2.07 6.00 -22.23
N PHE A 26 2.14 6.98 -21.34
CA PHE A 26 1.84 6.81 -19.91
C PHE A 26 0.35 6.55 -19.66
N GLU A 27 -0.57 7.24 -20.33
CA GLU A 27 -2.01 6.98 -20.23
C GLU A 27 -2.40 5.60 -20.76
N ASN A 28 -1.77 5.13 -21.84
CA ASN A 28 -2.01 3.80 -22.39
C ASN A 28 -1.50 2.67 -21.49
N LEU A 29 -0.42 2.87 -20.76
CA LEU A 29 0.06 1.94 -19.71
C LEU A 29 -0.90 1.88 -18.52
N PHE A 30 -1.54 3.00 -18.15
CA PHE A 30 -2.55 3.04 -17.09
C PHE A 30 -3.89 2.41 -17.52
N LYS A 31 -4.29 2.55 -18.78
CA LYS A 31 -5.52 1.92 -19.32
C LYS A 31 -5.44 0.40 -19.40
N LYS A 32 -4.25 -0.15 -19.60
CA LYS A 32 -4.06 -1.61 -19.73
C LYS A 32 -4.17 -2.37 -18.41
N ASN A 33 -4.11 -1.67 -17.26
CA ASN A 33 -4.24 -2.28 -15.93
C ASN A 33 -5.66 -2.17 -15.32
N LYS A 34 -6.62 -1.60 -16.06
CA LYS A 34 -8.03 -1.56 -15.65
C LYS A 34 -8.81 -2.60 -16.46
N GLN A 35 -8.54 -3.88 -16.21
CA GLN A 35 -9.44 -4.94 -16.62
C GLN A 35 -10.59 -4.96 -15.62
N THR A 36 -11.58 -4.10 -15.87
CA THR A 36 -12.89 -4.18 -15.25
C THR A 36 -13.55 -5.46 -15.74
N THR A 37 -13.64 -6.45 -14.87
CA THR A 37 -14.58 -7.55 -15.04
C THR A 37 -15.98 -6.97 -14.95
N TYR A 38 -16.65 -6.87 -16.11
CA TYR A 38 -18.08 -6.62 -16.19
C TYR A 38 -18.80 -7.87 -15.65
N PHE A 39 -19.40 -7.75 -14.48
CA PHE A 39 -20.40 -8.70 -14.02
C PHE A 39 -21.69 -8.44 -14.80
N ASN A 40 -21.96 -9.26 -15.79
CA ASN A 40 -23.29 -9.35 -16.39
C ASN A 40 -24.23 -10.01 -15.38
N ASN A 41 -25.24 -9.24 -14.96
CA ASN A 41 -26.42 -9.76 -14.27
C ASN A 41 -27.14 -10.74 -15.18
N SER A 42 -27.05 -12.00 -14.91
CA SER A 42 -28.07 -12.97 -15.34
C SER A 42 -28.06 -14.19 -14.41
N LEU A 43 -29.20 -14.32 -13.73
CA LEU A 43 -29.80 -15.55 -13.21
C LEU A 43 -29.06 -16.33 -12.11
N LEU A 44 -29.68 -16.24 -10.95
CA LEU A 44 -29.65 -17.22 -9.87
C LEU A 44 -29.63 -18.66 -10.41
N PHE A 45 -28.45 -19.22 -10.50
CA PHE A 45 -28.28 -20.66 -10.39
C PHE A 45 -27.56 -20.91 -9.08
N TYR A 46 -28.31 -21.39 -8.12
CA TYR A 46 -27.77 -22.03 -6.92
C TYR A 46 -27.06 -23.31 -7.39
N SER A 47 -25.89 -23.19 -7.97
CA SER A 47 -25.00 -24.33 -8.09
C SER A 47 -24.39 -24.52 -6.70
N THR A 48 -24.88 -25.54 -6.01
CA THR A 48 -24.15 -26.15 -4.90
C THR A 48 -22.85 -26.69 -5.46
N VAL A 49 -21.84 -25.81 -5.54
CA VAL A 49 -20.46 -26.23 -5.74
C VAL A 49 -20.11 -26.99 -4.47
N LEU A 50 -20.14 -28.31 -4.54
CA LEU A 50 -19.58 -29.17 -3.52
C LEU A 50 -18.15 -28.67 -3.28
N PRO A 51 -17.75 -28.35 -2.03
CA PRO A 51 -16.41 -27.91 -1.74
C PRO A 51 -15.45 -28.99 -2.24
N ASP A 52 -14.46 -28.58 -3.03
CA ASP A 52 -13.38 -29.46 -3.45
C ASP A 52 -12.77 -30.09 -2.19
N SER A 53 -12.97 -31.41 -2.05
CA SER A 53 -12.63 -32.16 -0.84
C SER A 53 -11.13 -32.15 -0.52
N ASN A 54 -10.30 -31.65 -1.45
CA ASN A 54 -8.84 -31.59 -1.32
C ASN A 54 -8.32 -30.22 -0.88
N LYS A 55 -9.18 -29.20 -0.77
CA LYS A 55 -8.75 -27.87 -0.32
C LYS A 55 -8.98 -27.74 1.19
N PRO A 56 -7.94 -27.48 1.99
CA PRO A 56 -8.12 -27.31 3.42
C PRO A 56 -9.09 -26.15 3.67
N LEU A 57 -10.11 -26.43 4.49
CA LEU A 57 -11.10 -25.42 4.87
C LEU A 57 -10.41 -24.30 5.64
N ASN A 58 -10.64 -23.06 5.22
CA ASN A 58 -10.18 -21.90 5.97
C ASN A 58 -10.90 -21.85 7.32
N TYR A 59 -10.17 -21.59 8.40
CA TYR A 59 -10.73 -21.41 9.72
C TYR A 59 -9.98 -20.32 10.52
N CYS A 60 -10.69 -19.75 11.47
CA CYS A 60 -10.26 -18.61 12.25
C CYS A 60 -9.63 -19.07 13.57
N SER A 61 -8.35 -19.41 13.55
CA SER A 61 -7.63 -19.97 14.71
C SER A 61 -7.57 -19.03 15.91
N PHE A 62 -7.61 -17.71 15.70
CA PHE A 62 -7.70 -16.73 16.77
C PHE A 62 -9.10 -16.72 17.46
N PHE A 63 -10.14 -17.11 16.75
CA PHE A 63 -11.53 -17.09 17.20
C PHE A 63 -12.10 -18.51 17.30
N ASN A 64 -11.45 -19.39 18.06
CA ASN A 64 -11.90 -20.75 18.36
C ASN A 64 -12.25 -21.58 17.12
N ASN A 65 -11.48 -21.42 16.06
CA ASN A 65 -11.63 -22.18 14.80
C ASN A 65 -12.97 -22.01 14.09
N ARG A 66 -13.69 -20.90 14.31
CA ARG A 66 -14.91 -20.63 13.54
C ARG A 66 -14.61 -20.45 12.05
N ALA A 67 -15.61 -20.68 11.21
CA ALA A 67 -15.48 -20.41 9.77
C ALA A 67 -15.46 -18.89 9.50
N PRO A 68 -14.63 -18.41 8.58
CA PRO A 68 -14.72 -17.02 8.12
C PRO A 68 -16.03 -16.79 7.37
N SER A 69 -16.59 -15.59 7.43
CA SER A 69 -17.87 -15.23 6.82
C SER A 69 -17.87 -13.79 6.30
N PRO A 70 -18.76 -13.44 5.36
CA PRO A 70 -18.90 -12.06 4.89
C PRO A 70 -19.29 -11.12 6.01
N GLN A 71 -18.60 -9.97 6.09
CA GLN A 71 -18.80 -8.93 7.10
C GLN A 71 -18.89 -7.56 6.43
N VAL A 72 -20.02 -7.26 5.83
CA VAL A 72 -20.24 -6.05 5.02
C VAL A 72 -20.11 -4.74 5.82
N ASN A 73 -20.33 -4.81 7.14
CA ASN A 73 -20.31 -3.66 8.04
C ASN A 73 -18.92 -3.35 8.65
N LEU A 74 -17.85 -4.02 8.21
CA LEU A 74 -16.51 -3.69 8.69
C LEU A 74 -16.13 -2.26 8.32
N LYS A 75 -15.80 -1.46 9.34
CA LYS A 75 -15.25 -0.09 9.22
C LYS A 75 -13.72 -0.11 9.16
N ASN A 76 -13.12 -1.05 9.89
CA ASN A 76 -11.67 -1.32 9.88
C ASN A 76 -11.39 -2.64 9.19
N CYS A 77 -10.18 -2.88 8.73
CA CYS A 77 -9.78 -4.10 8.02
C CYS A 77 -10.69 -4.44 6.82
N THR A 78 -11.17 -3.40 6.13
CA THR A 78 -12.24 -3.46 5.12
C THR A 78 -11.93 -4.35 3.92
N TRP A 79 -10.67 -4.66 3.66
CA TRP A 79 -10.23 -5.58 2.62
C TRP A 79 -10.60 -7.04 2.90
N TYR A 80 -11.04 -7.35 4.12
CA TYR A 80 -11.57 -8.67 4.48
C TYR A 80 -13.10 -8.75 4.49
N LYS A 81 -13.84 -7.73 4.04
CA LYS A 81 -15.33 -7.70 4.08
C LYS A 81 -15.99 -8.91 3.44
N GLU A 82 -15.45 -9.36 2.32
CA GLU A 82 -15.99 -10.49 1.55
C GLU A 82 -15.91 -11.83 2.32
N ASN A 83 -14.86 -12.00 3.13
CA ASN A 83 -14.59 -13.22 3.89
C ASN A 83 -13.70 -12.90 5.09
N SER A 84 -14.29 -12.69 6.24
CA SER A 84 -13.60 -12.24 7.44
C SER A 84 -13.71 -13.22 8.59
N CYS A 85 -12.62 -13.33 9.34
CA CYS A 85 -12.61 -14.02 10.63
C CYS A 85 -13.14 -13.15 11.79
N CYS A 86 -13.07 -11.83 11.66
CA CYS A 86 -13.45 -10.91 12.74
C CYS A 86 -14.80 -10.24 12.50
N LEU A 87 -15.45 -9.84 13.57
CA LEU A 87 -16.59 -8.92 13.60
C LEU A 87 -16.07 -7.50 13.91
N GLN A 88 -16.81 -6.47 13.51
CA GLN A 88 -16.44 -5.08 13.83
C GLN A 88 -16.30 -4.84 15.34
N SER A 89 -17.19 -5.40 16.15
CA SER A 89 -17.15 -5.29 17.63
C SER A 89 -15.89 -5.93 18.22
N GLU A 90 -15.39 -7.01 17.62
CA GLU A 90 -14.16 -7.67 18.07
C GLU A 90 -12.93 -6.84 17.76
N ILE A 91 -12.89 -6.18 16.59
CA ILE A 91 -11.83 -5.23 16.25
C ILE A 91 -11.83 -4.07 17.27
N GLU A 92 -12.99 -3.48 17.52
CA GLU A 92 -13.14 -2.37 18.46
C GLU A 92 -12.73 -2.77 19.88
N SER A 93 -13.12 -3.94 20.35
CA SER A 93 -12.75 -4.42 21.69
C SER A 93 -11.25 -4.74 21.80
N THR A 94 -10.65 -5.30 20.76
CA THR A 94 -9.25 -5.71 20.77
C THR A 94 -8.29 -4.53 20.66
N PHE A 95 -8.62 -3.54 19.81
CA PHE A 95 -7.71 -2.45 19.43
C PHE A 95 -8.12 -1.08 19.94
N SER A 96 -9.23 -0.93 20.70
CA SER A 96 -9.71 0.36 21.21
C SER A 96 -8.66 1.12 22.04
N LYS A 97 -7.73 0.40 22.66
CA LYS A 97 -6.68 0.97 23.53
C LYS A 97 -5.34 1.18 22.79
N VAL A 98 -5.24 0.73 21.53
CA VAL A 98 -4.01 0.89 20.76
C VAL A 98 -3.93 2.30 20.21
N LYS A 99 -2.94 3.06 20.67
CA LYS A 99 -2.69 4.41 20.17
C LYS A 99 -1.64 4.36 19.06
N PRO A 100 -1.74 5.20 18.02
CA PRO A 100 -0.68 5.36 17.03
C PRO A 100 0.65 5.71 17.70
N LEU A 101 1.75 5.24 17.15
CA LEU A 101 3.08 5.60 17.61
C LEU A 101 3.35 7.09 17.30
N ILE A 102 3.87 7.82 18.27
CA ILE A 102 4.23 9.23 18.10
C ILE A 102 5.36 9.33 17.06
N GLY A 103 5.24 10.24 16.11
CA GLY A 103 6.23 10.42 15.05
C GLY A 103 6.30 9.30 14.01
N SER A 104 5.29 8.41 13.98
CA SER A 104 5.19 7.37 12.95
C SER A 104 4.91 7.98 11.57
N SER A 105 5.64 7.50 10.55
CA SER A 105 5.35 7.80 9.16
C SER A 105 4.02 7.17 8.71
N GLU A 106 3.44 7.66 7.61
CA GLU A 106 2.24 7.05 7.01
C GLU A 106 2.49 5.58 6.66
N LEU A 107 3.66 5.26 6.12
CA LEU A 107 4.06 3.90 5.80
C LEU A 107 4.14 3.02 7.06
N CYS A 108 4.69 3.54 8.16
CA CYS A 108 4.70 2.85 9.45
C CYS A 108 3.28 2.54 9.92
N GLN A 109 2.37 3.51 9.84
CA GLN A 109 0.97 3.31 10.21
C GLN A 109 0.28 2.25 9.34
N GLN A 110 0.58 2.21 8.02
CA GLN A 110 0.08 1.17 7.13
C GLN A 110 0.54 -0.22 7.56
N TYR A 111 1.83 -0.42 7.87
CA TYR A 111 2.34 -1.69 8.36
C TYR A 111 1.68 -2.11 9.67
N LEU A 112 1.55 -1.18 10.63
CA LEU A 112 0.91 -1.46 11.91
C LEU A 112 -0.58 -1.79 11.77
N ASN A 113 -1.32 -1.06 10.92
CA ASN A 113 -2.73 -1.32 10.66
C ASN A 113 -2.93 -2.70 10.01
N ASN A 114 -2.10 -3.06 9.01
CA ASN A 114 -2.17 -4.36 8.40
C ASN A 114 -1.81 -5.48 9.38
N LEU A 115 -0.80 -5.26 10.21
CA LEU A 115 -0.45 -6.20 11.27
C LEU A 115 -1.61 -6.41 12.24
N MET A 116 -2.28 -5.36 12.70
CA MET A 116 -3.44 -5.48 13.59
C MET A 116 -4.60 -6.23 12.93
N CYS A 117 -4.77 -6.05 11.63
CA CYS A 117 -5.85 -6.69 10.88
C CYS A 117 -5.64 -8.20 10.61
N TYR A 118 -4.51 -8.80 11.05
CA TYR A 118 -4.30 -10.25 10.87
C TYR A 118 -5.43 -11.09 11.48
N ILE A 119 -6.09 -10.59 12.54
CA ILE A 119 -7.21 -11.29 13.18
C ILE A 119 -8.43 -11.46 12.27
N CYS A 120 -8.54 -10.64 11.22
CA CYS A 120 -9.63 -10.71 10.26
C CYS A 120 -9.31 -11.59 9.06
N ALA A 121 -8.06 -12.01 8.88
CA ALA A 121 -7.64 -12.81 7.73
C ALA A 121 -8.30 -14.20 7.73
N PRO A 122 -8.95 -14.59 6.61
CA PRO A 122 -9.66 -15.88 6.54
C PRO A 122 -8.73 -17.09 6.59
N ASN A 123 -7.46 -16.89 6.32
CA ASN A 123 -6.41 -17.90 6.33
C ASN A 123 -5.49 -17.81 7.55
N GLN A 124 -5.93 -17.20 8.65
CA GLN A 124 -5.10 -16.96 9.85
C GLN A 124 -4.55 -18.27 10.48
N TYR A 125 -5.17 -19.42 10.24
CA TYR A 125 -4.67 -20.73 10.69
C TYR A 125 -3.27 -21.06 10.17
N LYS A 126 -2.83 -20.42 9.08
CA LYS A 126 -1.50 -20.62 8.51
C LYS A 126 -0.40 -19.97 9.34
N PHE A 127 -0.73 -18.87 10.00
CA PHE A 127 0.28 -18.04 10.68
C PHE A 127 -0.06 -17.73 12.15
N TYR A 128 -1.24 -18.12 12.62
CA TYR A 128 -1.60 -17.96 14.04
C TYR A 128 -1.90 -19.32 14.67
N GLY A 129 -1.09 -19.70 15.62
CA GLY A 129 -1.25 -20.94 16.37
C GLY A 129 -0.56 -20.87 17.73
N LYS A 130 -1.03 -21.68 18.69
CA LYS A 130 -0.49 -21.70 20.07
C LYS A 130 -0.48 -20.30 20.71
N GLU A 131 -1.53 -19.51 20.46
CA GLU A 131 -1.70 -18.14 20.96
C GLU A 131 -0.59 -17.15 20.51
N ARG A 132 0.10 -17.47 19.43
CA ARG A 132 1.15 -16.62 18.86
C ARG A 132 0.99 -16.40 17.38
N LEU A 133 1.28 -15.18 16.97
CA LEU A 133 1.39 -14.79 15.57
C LEU A 133 2.80 -15.13 15.07
N THR A 134 2.88 -15.85 13.97
CA THR A 134 4.11 -16.06 13.21
C THR A 134 4.19 -15.04 12.08
N VAL A 135 5.23 -14.24 12.06
CA VAL A 135 5.46 -13.15 11.10
C VAL A 135 6.67 -13.47 10.24
N CYS A 136 6.58 -13.21 8.94
CA CYS A 136 7.73 -13.37 8.04
C CYS A 136 8.80 -12.32 8.36
N VAL A 137 10.07 -12.70 8.32
CA VAL A 137 11.20 -11.79 8.63
C VAL A 137 11.18 -10.56 7.72
N GLN A 138 10.89 -10.72 6.43
CA GLN A 138 10.82 -9.62 5.48
C GLN A 138 9.76 -8.57 5.86
N PHE A 139 8.63 -9.01 6.42
CA PHE A 139 7.63 -8.07 6.94
C PHE A 139 8.15 -7.33 8.16
N CYS A 140 8.85 -8.04 9.07
CA CYS A 140 9.46 -7.42 10.25
C CYS A 140 10.49 -6.36 9.87
N ASP A 141 11.34 -6.65 8.89
CA ASP A 141 12.38 -5.72 8.42
C ASP A 141 11.75 -4.48 7.77
N GLN A 142 10.78 -4.66 6.88
CA GLN A 142 10.09 -3.56 6.23
C GLN A 142 9.30 -2.69 7.22
N MET A 143 8.62 -3.30 8.20
CA MET A 143 7.93 -2.58 9.26
C MET A 143 8.91 -1.83 10.16
N TYR A 144 10.04 -2.44 10.52
CA TYR A 144 11.09 -1.81 11.31
C TYR A 144 11.66 -0.59 10.59
N ASP A 145 12.02 -0.71 9.31
CA ASP A 145 12.56 0.39 8.50
C ASP A 145 11.56 1.54 8.43
N ALA A 146 10.28 1.24 8.15
CA ALA A 146 9.22 2.24 8.07
C ALA A 146 8.96 2.96 9.40
N CYS A 147 9.12 2.25 10.53
CA CYS A 147 8.83 2.71 11.89
C CYS A 147 10.07 3.15 12.68
N SER A 148 11.26 3.10 12.09
CA SER A 148 12.57 3.29 12.78
C SER A 148 12.64 4.57 13.61
N HIS A 149 12.04 5.66 13.13
CA HIS A 149 12.04 6.97 13.81
C HIS A 149 10.83 7.20 14.72
N ALA A 150 9.85 6.29 14.73
CA ALA A 150 8.69 6.40 15.61
C ALA A 150 9.10 6.17 17.09
N ILE A 151 8.39 6.85 17.99
CA ILE A 151 8.67 6.79 19.42
C ILE A 151 7.88 5.67 20.07
N LEU A 152 8.58 4.78 20.71
CA LEU A 152 8.05 3.68 21.49
C LEU A 152 8.61 3.72 22.91
N LYS A 153 7.73 3.83 23.92
CA LYS A 153 8.13 3.92 25.34
C LYS A 153 9.14 5.05 25.62
N GLY A 154 9.09 6.15 24.88
CA GLY A 154 9.95 7.32 25.07
C GLY A 154 11.23 7.33 24.24
N TYR A 155 11.55 6.29 23.51
CA TYR A 155 12.74 6.15 22.67
C TYR A 155 12.37 5.90 21.22
N ARG A 156 13.23 6.22 20.28
CA ARG A 156 13.06 5.83 18.89
C ARG A 156 13.24 4.32 18.75
N ILE A 157 12.49 3.71 17.82
CA ILE A 157 12.56 2.26 17.61
C ILE A 157 13.97 1.82 17.23
N ASN A 158 14.69 2.58 16.39
CA ASN A 158 16.07 2.30 16.00
C ASN A 158 17.12 2.53 17.10
N GLU A 159 16.75 3.17 18.20
CA GLU A 159 17.61 3.31 19.40
C GLU A 159 17.52 2.09 20.31
N ILE A 160 16.39 1.32 20.23
CA ILE A 160 16.12 0.20 21.13
C ILE A 160 16.37 -1.13 20.45
N TYR A 161 16.13 -1.24 19.14
CA TYR A 161 16.22 -2.47 18.37
C TYR A 161 17.19 -2.30 17.20
N SER A 162 17.99 -3.32 16.96
CA SER A 162 19.03 -3.30 15.92
C SER A 162 18.48 -3.71 14.53
N ASN A 163 17.37 -4.45 14.49
CA ASN A 163 16.78 -4.98 13.27
C ASN A 163 15.30 -5.34 13.43
N GLY A 164 14.62 -5.65 12.32
CA GLY A 164 13.21 -6.00 12.30
C GLY A 164 12.88 -7.30 13.05
N SER A 165 13.76 -8.29 12.98
CA SER A 165 13.57 -9.54 13.71
C SER A 165 13.52 -9.33 15.22
N GLU A 166 14.47 -8.57 15.77
CA GLU A 166 14.50 -8.21 17.18
C GLU A 166 13.27 -7.41 17.59
N PHE A 167 12.86 -6.44 16.76
CA PHE A 167 11.65 -5.65 16.97
C PHE A 167 10.41 -6.54 17.04
N CYS A 168 10.20 -7.45 16.09
CA CYS A 168 9.06 -8.39 16.10
C CYS A 168 9.09 -9.34 17.30
N GLN A 169 10.23 -9.90 17.63
CA GLN A 169 10.38 -10.82 18.78
C GLN A 169 10.06 -10.11 20.10
N SER A 170 10.43 -8.83 20.24
CA SER A 170 10.08 -8.03 21.42
C SER A 170 8.57 -7.88 21.63
N ARG A 171 7.77 -8.05 20.55
CA ARG A 171 6.30 -8.07 20.55
C ARG A 171 5.72 -9.45 20.79
N ARG A 172 6.53 -10.44 21.12
CA ARG A 172 6.18 -11.84 21.32
C ARG A 172 5.68 -12.54 20.05
N TYR A 173 6.05 -12.04 18.86
CA TYR A 173 5.81 -12.74 17.61
C TYR A 173 6.87 -13.80 17.38
N ASN A 174 6.48 -14.90 16.75
CA ASN A 174 7.43 -15.84 16.18
C ASN A 174 7.90 -15.28 14.83
N VAL A 175 9.19 -15.23 14.58
CA VAL A 175 9.74 -14.75 13.31
C VAL A 175 10.14 -15.95 12.47
N HIS A 176 9.61 -16.01 11.24
CA HIS A 176 9.91 -17.06 10.28
C HIS A 176 10.88 -16.56 9.21
N PHE A 177 11.99 -17.30 9.01
CA PHE A 177 13.14 -16.82 8.22
C PHE A 177 13.20 -17.37 6.79
N HIS A 178 12.53 -18.46 6.46
CA HIS A 178 12.87 -19.24 5.27
C HIS A 178 11.87 -19.19 4.10
N SER A 179 10.63 -18.85 4.31
CA SER A 179 9.63 -18.76 3.26
C SER A 179 8.50 -17.80 3.65
N GLN A 180 7.71 -17.35 2.69
CA GLN A 180 6.48 -16.60 2.94
C GLN A 180 5.28 -17.52 3.22
N GLU A 181 5.49 -18.82 3.24
CA GLU A 181 4.47 -19.79 3.60
C GLU A 181 4.37 -19.90 5.11
N ASN A 182 3.14 -19.96 5.63
CA ASN A 182 2.85 -20.15 7.05
C ASN A 182 3.34 -19.03 7.98
N CYS A 183 3.54 -17.82 7.46
CA CYS A 183 3.80 -16.64 8.25
C CYS A 183 2.96 -15.44 7.71
N PHE A 184 2.64 -14.51 8.58
CA PHE A 184 1.94 -13.28 8.19
C PHE A 184 2.89 -12.39 7.37
N TYR A 185 2.40 -11.98 6.21
CA TYR A 185 3.11 -11.10 5.30
C TYR A 185 2.18 -10.07 4.69
N TYR A 186 2.66 -8.87 4.51
CA TYR A 186 1.99 -7.79 3.81
C TYR A 186 3.01 -6.99 3.01
N ILE A 187 2.70 -6.70 1.77
CA ILE A 187 3.48 -5.77 0.96
C ILE A 187 2.70 -4.46 0.95
N ALA A 188 3.25 -3.44 1.60
CA ALA A 188 2.74 -2.09 1.38
C ALA A 188 2.90 -1.75 -0.10
N ASP A 189 1.84 -1.21 -0.73
CA ASP A 189 1.92 -0.75 -2.10
C ASP A 189 2.84 0.49 -2.17
N HIS A 190 4.13 0.23 -2.18
CA HIS A 190 5.21 1.22 -2.24
C HIS A 190 5.06 2.14 -3.46
N LYS A 191 4.34 1.68 -4.48
CA LYS A 191 4.13 2.41 -5.72
C LYS A 191 3.11 3.54 -5.54
N SER A 192 2.07 3.30 -4.75
CA SER A 192 1.08 4.33 -4.41
C SER A 192 1.68 5.41 -3.51
N TYR A 193 2.52 5.01 -2.54
CA TYR A 193 3.22 5.93 -1.64
C TYR A 193 4.23 6.84 -2.38
N LEU A 194 5.04 6.27 -3.27
CA LEU A 194 6.00 7.03 -4.07
C LEU A 194 5.31 7.97 -5.07
N LEU A 195 4.16 7.59 -5.60
CA LEU A 195 3.34 8.43 -6.49
C LEU A 195 2.65 9.56 -5.73
N SER A 196 2.15 9.29 -4.52
CA SER A 196 1.56 10.31 -3.64
C SER A 196 2.58 11.37 -3.23
N ASN A 197 3.80 10.97 -2.85
CA ASN A 197 4.86 11.90 -2.50
C ASN A 197 5.47 12.64 -3.72
N ARG A 198 5.44 12.03 -4.90
CA ARG A 198 5.92 12.67 -6.14
C ARG A 198 4.93 13.68 -6.73
N SER A 199 3.64 13.48 -6.55
CA SER A 199 2.62 14.44 -7.00
C SER A 199 2.66 15.75 -6.22
N GLY A 200 3.17 15.76 -4.99
CA GLY A 200 3.40 16.97 -4.21
C GLY A 200 4.62 17.79 -4.64
N PHE A 201 5.58 17.19 -5.37
CA PHE A 201 6.83 17.86 -5.72
C PHE A 201 6.86 18.49 -7.13
N LEU A 202 5.96 18.06 -8.00
CA LEU A 202 5.73 18.70 -9.30
C LEU A 202 4.48 19.58 -9.20
N SER A 203 4.47 20.48 -8.23
CA SER A 203 3.49 21.55 -8.18
C SER A 203 3.56 22.32 -9.52
N ASN A 204 2.40 22.47 -10.17
CA ASN A 204 2.17 23.28 -11.37
C ASN A 204 2.84 24.67 -11.32
N LYS A 205 3.21 25.13 -10.12
CA LYS A 205 3.93 26.41 -9.90
C LYS A 205 5.33 26.43 -10.53
N PHE A 206 6.09 25.33 -10.47
CA PHE A 206 7.42 25.27 -11.07
C PHE A 206 7.35 25.30 -12.60
N LEU A 207 6.39 24.59 -13.18
CA LEU A 207 6.17 24.62 -14.62
C LEU A 207 5.73 26.00 -15.10
N ILE A 208 4.85 26.67 -14.36
CA ILE A 208 4.37 28.03 -14.66
C ILE A 208 5.52 29.04 -14.53
N ILE A 209 6.34 28.96 -13.46
CA ILE A 209 7.49 29.86 -13.28
C ILE A 209 8.52 29.63 -14.38
N PHE A 210 8.77 28.39 -14.78
CA PHE A 210 9.71 28.07 -15.84
C PHE A 210 9.22 28.59 -17.20
N LEU A 211 7.95 28.42 -17.53
CA LEU A 211 7.34 28.95 -18.75
C LEU A 211 7.32 30.48 -18.75
N PHE A 212 7.08 31.12 -17.58
CA PHE A 212 7.08 32.58 -17.46
C PHE A 212 8.48 33.16 -17.66
N ASN A 213 9.53 32.51 -17.15
CA ASN A 213 10.91 32.92 -17.38
C ASN A 213 11.33 32.77 -18.84
N ILE A 214 10.91 31.73 -19.53
CA ILE A 214 11.13 31.56 -20.96
C ILE A 214 10.45 32.67 -21.77
N LEU A 215 9.20 33.02 -21.42
CA LEU A 215 8.48 34.09 -22.08
C LEU A 215 9.17 35.46 -21.92
N LEU A 216 9.70 35.75 -20.73
CA LEU A 216 10.45 36.97 -20.44
C LEU A 216 11.79 37.05 -21.21
N ILE A 217 12.43 35.92 -21.47
CA ILE A 217 13.64 35.86 -22.31
C ILE A 217 13.29 36.19 -23.76
N PHE A 218 12.20 35.66 -24.27
CA PHE A 218 11.74 35.92 -25.65
C PHE A 218 11.35 37.38 -25.88
N THR A 219 10.66 38.03 -24.92
CA THR A 219 10.28 39.44 -25.03
C THR A 219 11.49 40.39 -24.99
N LYS A 220 12.58 40.03 -24.30
CA LYS A 220 13.84 40.81 -24.30
C LYS A 220 14.64 40.71 -25.61
N ILE A 221 14.45 39.63 -26.37
CA ILE A 221 15.16 39.40 -27.66
C ILE A 221 14.46 40.19 -28.80
N GLU A 222 13.19 40.49 -28.69
CA GLU A 222 12.44 41.28 -29.72
C GLU A 222 12.66 42.78 -29.57
N PHE A 223 13.18 43.30 -28.44
CA PHE A 223 13.38 44.72 -28.15
C PHE A 223 14.84 45.18 -28.25
N ASN A 224 15.77 44.35 -28.73
CA ASN A 224 17.14 44.67 -29.07
C ASN A 224 17.42 44.32 -30.55
#